data_bbf07eff820f499fc9537b1919a58ae5
#
_entry.id   bbf07eff820f499fc9537b1919a58ae5
#
_cell.length_a   1.000
_cell.length_b   1.000
_cell.length_c   1.000
_cell.angle_alpha   90.00
_cell.angle_beta   90.00
_cell.angle_gamma   90.00
#
_symmetry.space_group_name_H-M   'P 1'
#
loop_
_entity.id
_entity.type
_entity.pdbx_description
1 polymer ?
#
loop_
_entity_poly.entity_id
_entity_poly.type
_entity_poly.pdbx_seq_one_letter_code
_entity_poly.pdbx_strand_id
1 'polypeptide(L)'
;MDNFDLVIVGAGSAGCIVANNIINNTKYKVLLIEAGPSDKNPVIQVPLGYGMTFYHKTMNWNFYSKVQTKLNNREIYYPRGKVIGGSGSINAMIYARGLKSDYENWNLNSNWSWENIKSTFNEIEFAVNEEQNELPINKIPVNDVSSQHHPILDNFFNAAKEFNFEFNKQLNSTIQNQVGHYNVNTYKGFRNSSAKSFLKPIKNNPNLTILTKTEVLKLNFNNSKISSLKIKHKNKVLEVKPKIGTILSSGSIMTPYLLLKSGIGNSTELNKFNIPVVLNSPHVGKYFQDHLGLDYLYKTYFPTLNKDLGTWSGRVKSFLQYAYNR
;
A
#
# COMPACT_ATOMS: atom_id res chain seq x y z
N MET A 1 10.39 25.08 10.34
CA MET A 1 9.55 25.20 9.11
C MET A 1 8.13 25.46 9.52
N ASP A 2 7.69 26.71 9.44
CA ASP A 2 6.45 27.14 10.14
C ASP A 2 5.33 27.61 9.16
N ASN A 3 5.41 27.23 7.88
CA ASN A 3 4.52 27.81 6.87
C ASN A 3 3.48 26.82 6.31
N PHE A 4 3.19 25.72 7.04
CA PHE A 4 2.22 24.72 6.62
C PHE A 4 1.01 24.71 7.54
N ASP A 5 -0.15 24.62 6.92
CA ASP A 5 -1.41 24.48 7.67
C ASP A 5 -1.57 23.02 8.15
N LEU A 6 -1.29 22.08 7.29
CA LEU A 6 -1.38 20.65 7.56
C LEU A 6 -0.07 19.92 7.23
N VAL A 7 0.27 18.91 8.04
CA VAL A 7 1.37 17.99 7.78
C VAL A 7 0.81 16.58 7.64
N ILE A 8 1.13 15.89 6.54
CA ILE A 8 0.77 14.50 6.30
C ILE A 8 2.05 13.67 6.45
N VAL A 9 2.04 12.70 7.36
CA VAL A 9 3.17 11.82 7.65
C VAL A 9 2.95 10.46 6.99
N GLY A 10 3.73 10.19 5.95
CA GLY A 10 3.65 9.02 5.10
C GLY A 10 2.91 9.29 3.79
N ALA A 11 3.64 9.21 2.67
CA ALA A 11 3.09 9.29 1.32
C ALA A 11 2.76 7.89 0.76
N GLY A 12 2.20 7.02 1.59
CA GLY A 12 1.66 5.72 1.19
C GLY A 12 0.33 5.85 0.45
N SER A 13 -0.38 4.74 0.26
CA SER A 13 -1.66 4.71 -0.47
C SER A 13 -2.66 5.72 0.10
N ALA A 14 -2.86 5.72 1.42
CA ALA A 14 -3.78 6.65 2.07
C ALA A 14 -3.29 8.10 2.01
N GLY A 15 -2.01 8.36 2.32
CA GLY A 15 -1.46 9.71 2.34
C GLY A 15 -1.51 10.41 0.99
N CYS A 16 -1.34 9.68 -0.12
CA CYS A 16 -1.48 10.22 -1.47
C CYS A 16 -2.93 10.67 -1.76
N ILE A 17 -3.92 9.87 -1.35
CA ILE A 17 -5.36 10.18 -1.56
C ILE A 17 -5.77 11.37 -0.69
N VAL A 18 -5.37 11.37 0.59
CA VAL A 18 -5.67 12.47 1.52
C VAL A 18 -5.04 13.78 1.03
N ALA A 19 -3.78 13.76 0.59
CA ALA A 19 -3.13 14.93 0.03
C ALA A 19 -3.88 15.47 -1.20
N ASN A 20 -4.29 14.57 -2.11
CA ASN A 20 -5.06 14.93 -3.29
C ASN A 20 -6.39 15.61 -2.91
N ASN A 21 -7.13 15.00 -1.99
CA ASN A 21 -8.42 15.51 -1.56
C ASN A 21 -8.29 16.91 -0.93
N ILE A 22 -7.32 17.10 -0.03
CA ILE A 22 -7.10 18.40 0.63
C ILE A 22 -6.71 19.47 -0.39
N ILE A 23 -5.77 19.18 -1.27
CA ILE A 23 -5.26 20.15 -2.26
C ILE A 23 -6.34 20.56 -3.25
N ASN A 24 -7.22 19.65 -3.66
CA ASN A 24 -8.27 19.96 -4.63
C ASN A 24 -9.48 20.70 -4.00
N ASN A 25 -9.74 20.47 -2.71
CA ASN A 25 -10.95 20.99 -2.05
C ASN A 25 -10.68 22.12 -1.06
N THR A 26 -9.41 22.51 -0.83
CA THR A 26 -9.06 23.58 0.12
C THR A 26 -7.93 24.45 -0.41
N LYS A 27 -7.67 25.56 0.27
CA LYS A 27 -6.51 26.43 0.03
C LYS A 27 -5.36 26.19 1.03
N TYR A 28 -5.41 25.10 1.80
CA TYR A 28 -4.41 24.80 2.81
C TYR A 28 -3.04 24.51 2.21
N LYS A 29 -2.00 25.01 2.86
CA LYS A 29 -0.61 24.65 2.56
C LYS A 29 -0.27 23.34 3.25
N VAL A 30 0.00 22.31 2.45
CA VAL A 30 0.23 20.94 2.89
C VAL A 30 1.69 20.55 2.74
N LEU A 31 2.25 20.00 3.81
CA LEU A 31 3.53 19.30 3.77
C LEU A 31 3.30 17.80 3.81
N LEU A 32 3.68 17.09 2.76
CA LEU A 32 3.65 15.63 2.69
C LEU A 32 5.06 15.08 2.90
N ILE A 33 5.25 14.27 3.93
CA ILE A 33 6.55 13.71 4.33
C ILE A 33 6.61 12.22 4.03
N GLU A 34 7.65 11.77 3.33
CA GLU A 34 7.92 10.36 3.03
C GLU A 34 9.36 9.98 3.42
N ALA A 35 9.47 8.88 4.16
CA ALA A 35 10.77 8.37 4.63
C ALA A 35 11.63 7.82 3.48
N GLY A 36 11.00 7.28 2.45
CA GLY A 36 11.65 6.70 1.30
C GLY A 36 11.90 7.66 0.14
N PRO A 37 12.47 7.14 -0.94
CA PRO A 37 12.70 7.89 -2.18
C PRO A 37 11.41 8.08 -3.00
N SER A 38 11.56 8.73 -4.16
CA SER A 38 10.55 8.78 -5.21
C SER A 38 10.31 7.38 -5.82
N ASP A 39 9.10 7.16 -6.33
CA ASP A 39 8.65 5.94 -7.02
C ASP A 39 9.12 5.81 -8.47
N LYS A 40 10.00 6.70 -8.94
CA LYS A 40 10.45 6.73 -10.36
C LYS A 40 11.34 5.57 -10.78
N ASN A 41 11.73 4.70 -9.85
CA ASN A 41 12.58 3.54 -10.16
C ASN A 41 11.86 2.60 -11.15
N PRO A 42 12.49 2.22 -12.28
CA PRO A 42 11.91 1.30 -13.27
C PRO A 42 11.41 -0.03 -12.68
N VAL A 43 12.07 -0.55 -11.64
CA VAL A 43 11.67 -1.77 -10.93
C VAL A 43 10.30 -1.64 -10.29
N ILE A 44 9.89 -0.44 -9.90
CA ILE A 44 8.54 -0.15 -9.41
C ILE A 44 7.55 -0.06 -10.55
N GLN A 45 7.93 0.63 -11.64
CA GLN A 45 7.01 0.96 -12.73
C GLN A 45 6.63 -0.26 -13.57
N VAL A 46 7.59 -1.15 -13.81
CA VAL A 46 7.39 -2.37 -14.62
C VAL A 46 6.83 -3.48 -13.73
N PRO A 47 5.67 -4.09 -14.07
CA PRO A 47 5.03 -5.11 -13.23
C PRO A 47 5.94 -6.28 -12.85
N LEU A 48 6.75 -6.79 -13.78
CA LEU A 48 7.71 -7.88 -13.53
C LEU A 48 8.75 -7.55 -12.45
N GLY A 49 8.98 -6.27 -12.16
CA GLY A 49 9.92 -5.80 -11.14
C GLY A 49 9.43 -5.99 -9.70
N TYR A 50 8.15 -6.34 -9.46
CA TYR A 50 7.60 -6.37 -8.10
C TYR A 50 8.35 -7.34 -7.18
N GLY A 51 8.78 -8.50 -7.67
CA GLY A 51 9.57 -9.46 -6.89
C GLY A 51 10.90 -8.90 -6.40
N MET A 52 11.54 -8.01 -7.18
CA MET A 52 12.78 -7.33 -6.78
C MET A 52 12.54 -6.25 -5.71
N THR A 53 11.32 -5.70 -5.63
CA THR A 53 10.99 -4.67 -4.64
C THR A 53 10.80 -5.25 -3.24
N PHE A 54 10.44 -6.53 -3.12
CA PHE A 54 10.20 -7.19 -1.83
C PHE A 54 11.41 -7.20 -0.90
N TYR A 55 12.61 -7.29 -1.44
CA TYR A 55 13.86 -7.30 -0.67
C TYR A 55 14.73 -6.08 -0.94
N HIS A 56 14.16 -5.04 -1.53
CA HIS A 56 14.93 -3.87 -1.92
C HIS A 56 15.36 -3.05 -0.69
N LYS A 57 16.66 -2.81 -0.55
CA LYS A 57 17.27 -2.25 0.68
C LYS A 57 16.80 -0.82 1.02
N THR A 58 16.42 0.00 0.04
CA THR A 58 16.07 1.41 0.27
C THR A 58 14.61 1.74 0.10
N MET A 59 13.86 0.94 -0.71
CA MET A 59 12.45 1.17 -1.01
C MET A 59 11.51 0.30 -0.16
N ASN A 60 12.07 -0.52 0.71
CA ASN A 60 11.33 -1.38 1.61
C ASN A 60 11.89 -1.23 3.03
N TRP A 61 11.04 -1.28 4.04
CA TRP A 61 11.43 -1.25 5.45
C TRP A 61 12.09 -2.56 5.90
N ASN A 62 11.80 -3.67 5.22
CA ASN A 62 12.32 -5.01 5.51
C ASN A 62 12.10 -5.41 6.98
N PHE A 63 10.88 -5.29 7.47
CA PHE A 63 10.56 -5.68 8.84
C PHE A 63 10.55 -7.19 9.01
N TYR A 64 10.93 -7.64 10.20
CA TYR A 64 10.80 -9.01 10.65
C TYR A 64 10.09 -9.06 12.01
N SER A 65 9.27 -10.09 12.22
CA SER A 65 8.76 -10.37 13.56
C SER A 65 9.89 -10.83 14.47
N LYS A 66 9.64 -10.81 15.76
CA LYS A 66 10.42 -11.67 16.67
C LYS A 66 10.17 -13.13 16.34
N VAL A 67 11.07 -13.99 16.79
CA VAL A 67 10.92 -15.45 16.70
C VAL A 67 9.55 -15.89 17.19
N GLN A 68 8.83 -16.64 16.35
CA GLN A 68 7.49 -17.15 16.62
C GLN A 68 7.59 -18.64 16.99
N THR A 69 7.53 -18.96 18.28
CA THR A 69 7.68 -20.33 18.78
C THR A 69 6.64 -21.29 18.22
N LYS A 70 5.40 -20.82 18.02
CA LYS A 70 4.31 -21.60 17.40
C LYS A 70 4.47 -21.81 15.88
N LEU A 71 5.43 -21.17 15.25
CA LEU A 71 5.74 -21.29 13.82
C LEU A 71 7.15 -21.89 13.60
N ASN A 72 7.50 -22.93 14.34
CA ASN A 72 8.81 -23.58 14.29
C ASN A 72 9.99 -22.61 14.49
N ASN A 73 9.85 -21.69 15.43
CA ASN A 73 10.84 -20.66 15.74
C ASN A 73 11.26 -19.80 14.55
N ARG A 74 10.37 -19.57 13.59
CA ARG A 74 10.64 -18.70 12.44
C ARG A 74 10.37 -17.23 12.78
N GLU A 75 11.14 -16.37 12.17
CA GLU A 75 10.83 -14.95 12.02
C GLU A 75 10.01 -14.76 10.75
N ILE A 76 8.94 -13.98 10.82
CA ILE A 76 8.08 -13.69 9.68
C ILE A 76 8.52 -12.38 9.06
N TYR A 77 8.77 -12.41 7.78
CA TYR A 77 9.12 -11.24 6.98
C TYR A 77 7.87 -10.43 6.61
N TYR A 78 7.91 -9.13 6.87
CA TYR A 78 6.84 -8.19 6.55
C TYR A 78 7.35 -7.10 5.61
N PRO A 79 7.27 -7.27 4.29
CA PRO A 79 7.61 -6.21 3.35
C PRO A 79 6.61 -5.05 3.49
N ARG A 80 7.14 -3.84 3.69
CA ARG A 80 6.35 -2.61 3.73
C ARG A 80 7.09 -1.52 2.97
N GLY A 81 6.39 -0.85 2.04
CA GLY A 81 6.99 0.16 1.19
C GLY A 81 7.53 1.34 1.98
N LYS A 82 8.78 1.69 1.67
CA LYS A 82 9.48 2.90 2.12
C LYS A 82 9.78 3.75 0.88
N VAL A 83 8.74 4.29 0.29
CA VAL A 83 8.79 4.96 -1.02
C VAL A 83 7.49 5.72 -1.24
N ILE A 84 7.48 6.74 -2.08
CA ILE A 84 6.24 7.39 -2.54
C ILE A 84 5.26 6.35 -3.08
N GLY A 85 4.01 6.38 -2.62
CA GLY A 85 2.97 5.38 -2.85
C GLY A 85 2.98 4.21 -1.86
N GLY A 86 4.00 4.14 -0.97
CA GLY A 86 4.10 3.15 0.10
C GLY A 86 4.08 1.72 -0.42
N SER A 87 3.39 0.84 0.29
CA SER A 87 3.25 -0.58 -0.10
C SER A 87 2.52 -0.77 -1.43
N GLY A 88 1.67 0.17 -1.85
CA GLY A 88 1.05 0.18 -3.18
C GLY A 88 2.06 0.30 -4.34
N SER A 89 3.26 0.83 -4.08
CA SER A 89 4.34 0.91 -5.06
C SER A 89 5.22 -0.34 -5.12
N ILE A 90 5.10 -1.27 -4.16
CA ILE A 90 5.93 -2.48 -4.11
C ILE A 90 5.15 -3.80 -4.07
N ASN A 91 3.82 -3.76 -3.96
CA ASN A 91 2.96 -4.95 -3.91
C ASN A 91 2.87 -5.67 -5.27
N ALA A 92 2.20 -6.82 -5.30
CA ALA A 92 1.95 -7.59 -6.52
C ALA A 92 0.83 -7.01 -7.40
N MET A 93 0.33 -5.81 -7.14
CA MET A 93 -0.71 -5.10 -7.90
C MET A 93 -2.09 -5.77 -7.92
N ILE A 94 -2.28 -6.87 -7.23
CA ILE A 94 -3.58 -7.54 -7.12
C ILE A 94 -4.60 -6.55 -6.53
N TYR A 95 -5.73 -6.42 -7.22
CA TYR A 95 -6.83 -5.58 -6.78
C TYR A 95 -7.94 -6.42 -6.17
N ALA A 96 -8.17 -6.25 -4.88
CA ALA A 96 -9.23 -6.91 -4.14
C ALA A 96 -9.93 -5.92 -3.19
N ARG A 97 -11.27 -5.88 -3.24
CA ARG A 97 -12.08 -4.99 -2.38
C ARG A 97 -12.28 -5.57 -0.97
N GLY A 98 -12.08 -6.86 -0.77
CA GLY A 98 -12.56 -7.57 0.41
C GLY A 98 -14.04 -7.94 0.28
N LEU A 99 -14.54 -8.68 1.25
CA LEU A 99 -15.94 -9.12 1.32
C LEU A 99 -16.78 -8.13 2.11
N LYS A 100 -18.08 -8.10 1.85
CA LYS A 100 -19.05 -7.31 2.65
C LYS A 100 -18.94 -7.62 4.14
N SER A 101 -18.81 -8.90 4.50
CA SER A 101 -18.66 -9.37 5.88
C SER A 101 -17.41 -8.81 6.58
N ASP A 102 -16.32 -8.55 5.84
CA ASP A 102 -15.10 -8.02 6.42
C ASP A 102 -15.35 -6.61 7.02
N TYR A 103 -16.11 -5.79 6.31
CA TYR A 103 -16.46 -4.43 6.72
C TYR A 103 -17.55 -4.41 7.79
N GLU A 104 -18.56 -5.28 7.68
CA GLU A 104 -19.63 -5.41 8.67
C GLU A 104 -19.07 -5.86 10.03
N ASN A 105 -18.07 -6.75 10.03
CA ASN A 105 -17.38 -7.20 11.24
C ASN A 105 -16.59 -6.10 11.97
N TRP A 106 -16.28 -4.98 11.31
CA TRP A 106 -15.67 -3.84 11.99
C TRP A 106 -16.60 -3.18 12.99
N ASN A 107 -17.91 -3.38 12.84
CA ASN A 107 -18.96 -2.84 13.74
C ASN A 107 -18.76 -1.35 14.06
N LEU A 108 -18.42 -0.58 13.03
CA LEU A 108 -18.24 0.86 13.13
C LEU A 108 -19.56 1.59 12.84
N ASN A 109 -19.53 2.92 12.91
CA ASN A 109 -20.71 3.76 12.60
C ASN A 109 -21.15 3.63 11.13
N SER A 110 -22.30 4.22 10.79
CA SER A 110 -22.94 4.15 9.47
C SER A 110 -22.05 4.62 8.31
N ASN A 111 -21.06 5.50 8.55
CA ASN A 111 -20.12 5.93 7.51
C ASN A 111 -19.26 4.77 6.96
N TRP A 112 -19.10 3.69 7.75
CA TRP A 112 -18.38 2.47 7.40
C TRP A 112 -19.31 1.32 6.99
N SER A 113 -20.56 1.60 6.69
CA SER A 113 -21.48 0.61 6.12
C SER A 113 -20.97 0.13 4.76
N TRP A 114 -21.30 -1.12 4.41
CA TRP A 114 -20.92 -1.68 3.11
C TRP A 114 -21.35 -0.80 1.92
N GLU A 115 -22.54 -0.20 1.99
CA GLU A 115 -23.05 0.64 0.90
C GLU A 115 -22.19 1.89 0.70
N ASN A 116 -21.76 2.55 1.78
CA ASN A 116 -20.88 3.71 1.70
C ASN A 116 -19.47 3.32 1.21
N ILE A 117 -18.93 2.19 1.68
CA ILE A 117 -17.65 1.67 1.23
C ILE A 117 -17.70 1.30 -0.25
N LYS A 118 -18.74 0.59 -0.69
CA LYS A 118 -18.96 0.25 -2.09
C LYS A 118 -19.07 1.49 -2.98
N SER A 119 -19.79 2.51 -2.52
CA SER A 119 -19.87 3.81 -3.21
C SER A 119 -18.48 4.45 -3.37
N THR A 120 -17.69 4.46 -2.29
CA THR A 120 -16.32 4.99 -2.33
C THR A 120 -15.41 4.21 -3.29
N PHE A 121 -15.50 2.88 -3.33
CA PHE A 121 -14.77 2.08 -4.32
C PHE A 121 -15.17 2.47 -5.74
N ASN A 122 -16.47 2.56 -6.04
CA ASN A 122 -16.96 2.95 -7.35
C ASN A 122 -16.51 4.37 -7.74
N GLU A 123 -16.40 5.26 -6.76
CA GLU A 123 -15.90 6.62 -6.99
C GLU A 123 -14.42 6.64 -7.37
N ILE A 124 -13.56 5.83 -6.75
CA ILE A 124 -12.12 5.88 -6.99
C ILE A 124 -11.63 4.91 -8.08
N GLU A 125 -12.42 3.91 -8.44
CA GLU A 125 -12.04 2.90 -9.44
C GLU A 125 -12.35 3.34 -10.87
N PHE A 126 -11.64 2.71 -11.78
CA PHE A 126 -11.85 2.82 -13.21
C PHE A 126 -11.57 1.47 -13.88
N ALA A 127 -12.61 0.81 -14.36
CA ALA A 127 -12.46 -0.41 -15.13
C ALA A 127 -11.77 -0.11 -16.47
N VAL A 128 -10.59 -0.70 -16.68
CA VAL A 128 -9.85 -0.51 -17.93
C VAL A 128 -10.50 -1.37 -19.02
N ASN A 129 -10.85 -0.75 -20.14
CA ASN A 129 -11.28 -1.40 -21.37
C ASN A 129 -10.40 -0.96 -22.54
N GLU A 130 -10.40 -1.75 -23.62
CA GLU A 130 -9.54 -1.51 -24.79
C GLU A 130 -9.89 -0.24 -25.56
N GLU A 131 -11.12 0.23 -25.43
CA GLU A 131 -11.62 1.40 -26.16
C GLU A 131 -11.21 2.74 -25.53
N GLN A 132 -10.80 2.72 -24.27
CA GLN A 132 -10.50 3.94 -23.53
C GLN A 132 -9.02 4.28 -23.52
N ASN A 133 -8.66 5.30 -24.27
CA ASN A 133 -7.27 5.74 -24.45
C ASN A 133 -6.68 6.51 -23.25
N GLU A 134 -7.50 7.02 -22.32
CA GLU A 134 -7.03 7.84 -21.22
C GLU A 134 -7.60 7.39 -19.88
N LEU A 135 -6.72 7.32 -18.87
CA LEU A 135 -7.12 7.09 -17.49
C LEU A 135 -7.62 8.42 -16.90
N PRO A 136 -8.85 8.48 -16.39
CA PRO A 136 -9.34 9.68 -15.75
C PRO A 136 -8.49 10.06 -14.51
N ILE A 137 -8.39 11.35 -14.25
CA ILE A 137 -7.67 11.89 -13.11
C ILE A 137 -8.33 11.39 -11.81
N ASN A 138 -7.52 11.08 -10.80
CA ASN A 138 -7.96 10.62 -9.49
C ASN A 138 -8.72 9.29 -9.52
N LYS A 139 -8.38 8.42 -10.47
CA LYS A 139 -8.91 7.07 -10.56
C LYS A 139 -7.81 6.01 -10.46
N ILE A 140 -8.14 4.89 -9.84
CA ILE A 140 -7.30 3.69 -9.79
C ILE A 140 -7.74 2.77 -10.91
N PRO A 141 -6.87 2.42 -11.87
CA PRO A 141 -7.23 1.46 -12.91
C PRO A 141 -7.39 0.07 -12.30
N VAL A 142 -8.47 -0.59 -12.70
CA VAL A 142 -8.76 -1.99 -12.40
C VAL A 142 -8.75 -2.72 -13.75
N ASN A 143 -7.65 -3.38 -14.05
CA ASN A 143 -7.40 -4.01 -15.34
C ASN A 143 -7.67 -5.52 -15.26
N ASP A 144 -8.51 -6.02 -16.14
CA ASP A 144 -8.73 -7.46 -16.34
C ASP A 144 -7.62 -8.01 -17.24
N VAL A 145 -6.79 -8.88 -16.69
CA VAL A 145 -5.69 -9.54 -17.41
C VAL A 145 -5.99 -11.03 -17.65
N SER A 146 -7.24 -11.44 -17.54
CA SER A 146 -7.64 -12.85 -17.70
C SER A 146 -7.31 -13.43 -19.07
N SER A 147 -7.32 -12.62 -20.14
CA SER A 147 -6.92 -13.03 -21.49
C SER A 147 -5.42 -13.34 -21.62
N GLN A 148 -4.60 -12.91 -20.67
CA GLN A 148 -3.14 -13.08 -20.68
C GLN A 148 -2.66 -14.24 -19.78
N HIS A 149 -3.57 -15.08 -19.28
CA HIS A 149 -3.20 -16.17 -18.40
C HIS A 149 -2.40 -17.27 -19.11
N HIS A 150 -1.53 -17.93 -18.38
CA HIS A 150 -0.80 -19.08 -18.90
C HIS A 150 -1.75 -20.28 -18.99
N PRO A 151 -1.76 -21.07 -20.09
CA PRO A 151 -2.71 -22.19 -20.32
C PRO A 151 -2.76 -23.23 -19.19
N ILE A 152 -1.71 -23.37 -18.40
CA ILE A 152 -1.70 -24.29 -17.24
C ILE A 152 -2.78 -23.96 -16.20
N LEU A 153 -3.26 -22.70 -16.16
CA LEU A 153 -4.33 -22.29 -15.24
C LEU A 153 -5.66 -22.94 -15.55
N ASP A 154 -5.91 -23.35 -16.81
CA ASP A 154 -7.12 -24.08 -17.18
C ASP A 154 -7.20 -25.42 -16.43
N ASN A 155 -6.06 -26.10 -16.25
CA ASN A 155 -6.01 -27.32 -15.43
C ASN A 155 -6.36 -27.04 -13.96
N PHE A 156 -5.92 -25.90 -13.41
CA PHE A 156 -6.28 -25.50 -12.06
C PHE A 156 -7.78 -25.22 -11.93
N PHE A 157 -8.36 -24.50 -12.87
CA PHE A 157 -9.79 -24.20 -12.85
C PHE A 157 -10.64 -25.46 -13.05
N ASN A 158 -10.22 -26.38 -13.91
CA ASN A 158 -10.91 -27.67 -14.08
C ASN A 158 -10.86 -28.51 -12.78
N ALA A 159 -9.69 -28.59 -12.14
CA ALA A 159 -9.58 -29.28 -10.84
C ALA A 159 -10.45 -28.62 -9.77
N ALA A 160 -10.48 -27.30 -9.69
CA ALA A 160 -11.34 -26.58 -8.75
C ALA A 160 -12.84 -26.88 -8.98
N LYS A 161 -13.26 -27.00 -10.23
CA LYS A 161 -14.62 -27.38 -10.60
C LYS A 161 -15.00 -28.80 -10.12
N GLU A 162 -14.05 -29.75 -10.16
CA GLU A 162 -14.25 -31.10 -9.61
C GLU A 162 -14.54 -31.09 -8.10
N PHE A 163 -14.04 -30.06 -7.39
CA PHE A 163 -14.32 -29.83 -5.97
C PHE A 163 -15.48 -28.85 -5.71
N ASN A 164 -16.34 -28.61 -6.71
CA ASN A 164 -17.52 -27.75 -6.65
C ASN A 164 -17.21 -26.27 -6.33
N PHE A 165 -16.01 -25.77 -6.68
CA PHE A 165 -15.75 -24.33 -6.66
C PHE A 165 -16.32 -23.68 -7.91
N GLU A 166 -17.03 -22.56 -7.74
CA GLU A 166 -17.56 -21.81 -8.87
C GLU A 166 -16.47 -20.90 -9.49
N PHE A 167 -16.38 -20.92 -10.82
CA PHE A 167 -15.55 -19.97 -11.53
C PHE A 167 -16.26 -18.63 -11.65
N ASN A 168 -15.59 -17.57 -11.17
CA ASN A 168 -16.10 -16.20 -11.29
C ASN A 168 -15.05 -15.28 -11.89
N LYS A 169 -15.42 -14.60 -12.98
CA LYS A 169 -14.57 -13.58 -13.59
C LYS A 169 -14.33 -12.37 -12.69
N GLN A 170 -15.21 -12.12 -11.73
CA GLN A 170 -15.15 -10.95 -10.84
C GLN A 170 -15.00 -11.39 -9.38
N LEU A 171 -13.77 -11.72 -8.97
CA LEU A 171 -13.46 -12.10 -7.58
C LEU A 171 -13.75 -11.01 -6.53
N ASN A 172 -14.00 -9.76 -6.95
CA ASN A 172 -14.47 -8.68 -6.08
C ASN A 172 -15.99 -8.74 -5.79
N SER A 173 -16.63 -9.89 -6.04
CA SER A 173 -18.01 -10.12 -5.65
C SER A 173 -18.13 -10.45 -4.16
N THR A 174 -19.35 -10.42 -3.64
CA THR A 174 -19.66 -10.74 -2.24
C THR A 174 -19.74 -12.23 -1.94
N ILE A 175 -19.48 -13.10 -2.93
CA ILE A 175 -19.61 -14.55 -2.82
C ILE A 175 -18.27 -15.16 -2.37
N GLN A 176 -18.33 -16.10 -1.43
CA GLN A 176 -17.18 -16.87 -0.94
C GLN A 176 -17.00 -18.16 -1.75
N ASN A 177 -15.85 -18.84 -1.58
CA ASN A 177 -15.54 -20.14 -2.20
C ASN A 177 -15.54 -20.11 -3.73
N GLN A 178 -14.89 -19.13 -4.30
CA GLN A 178 -14.75 -18.96 -5.75
C GLN A 178 -13.30 -19.10 -6.20
N VAL A 179 -13.15 -19.45 -7.46
CA VAL A 179 -11.89 -19.42 -8.20
C VAL A 179 -12.02 -18.48 -9.40
N GLY A 180 -10.95 -17.83 -9.76
CA GLY A 180 -10.98 -16.90 -10.89
C GLY A 180 -9.68 -16.12 -11.03
N HIS A 181 -9.70 -15.13 -11.92
CA HIS A 181 -8.59 -14.24 -12.13
C HIS A 181 -8.73 -13.00 -11.26
N TYR A 182 -7.62 -12.56 -10.67
CA TYR A 182 -7.56 -11.25 -10.03
C TYR A 182 -7.38 -10.15 -11.08
N ASN A 183 -8.09 -9.05 -10.90
CA ASN A 183 -7.77 -7.82 -11.57
C ASN A 183 -6.50 -7.21 -10.97
N VAL A 184 -5.83 -6.36 -11.74
CA VAL A 184 -4.58 -5.74 -11.32
C VAL A 184 -4.59 -4.21 -11.50
N ASN A 185 -3.83 -3.51 -10.65
CA ASN A 185 -3.66 -2.07 -10.76
C ASN A 185 -2.55 -1.73 -11.77
N THR A 186 -2.85 -1.97 -13.05
CA THR A 186 -1.96 -1.61 -14.16
C THR A 186 -2.72 -0.80 -15.21
N TYR A 187 -1.98 0.06 -15.90
CA TYR A 187 -2.51 0.80 -17.03
C TYR A 187 -1.42 0.94 -18.11
N LYS A 188 -1.74 0.59 -19.36
CA LYS A 188 -0.80 0.57 -20.50
C LYS A 188 0.52 -0.14 -20.12
N GLY A 189 0.40 -1.34 -19.54
CA GLY A 189 1.53 -2.18 -19.15
C GLY A 189 2.31 -1.73 -17.92
N PHE A 190 2.02 -0.60 -17.31
CA PHE A 190 2.73 -0.08 -16.14
C PHE A 190 1.90 -0.20 -14.86
N ARG A 191 2.59 -0.39 -13.72
CA ARG A 191 1.98 -0.23 -12.39
C ARG A 191 1.31 1.13 -12.27
N ASN A 192 0.13 1.15 -11.66
CA ASN A 192 -0.52 2.38 -11.29
C ASN A 192 -0.89 2.37 -9.79
N SER A 193 0.01 2.92 -8.97
CA SER A 193 -0.20 3.09 -7.54
C SER A 193 -1.00 4.37 -7.23
N SER A 194 -1.42 4.53 -5.97
CA SER A 194 -2.04 5.77 -5.49
C SER A 194 -1.17 7.01 -5.73
N ALA A 195 0.16 6.86 -5.74
CA ALA A 195 1.05 7.96 -6.10
C ALA A 195 0.83 8.43 -7.54
N LYS A 196 0.66 7.48 -8.47
CA LYS A 196 0.46 7.80 -9.88
C LYS A 196 -0.94 8.35 -10.14
N SER A 197 -1.96 7.77 -9.50
CA SER A 197 -3.36 8.19 -9.65
C SER A 197 -3.68 9.51 -8.96
N PHE A 198 -3.19 9.72 -7.75
CA PHE A 198 -3.63 10.85 -6.91
C PHE A 198 -2.54 11.88 -6.65
N LEU A 199 -1.29 11.48 -6.42
CA LEU A 199 -0.25 12.45 -6.07
C LEU A 199 0.35 13.12 -7.31
N LYS A 200 0.56 12.36 -8.40
CA LYS A 200 1.13 12.89 -9.65
C LYS A 200 0.33 14.08 -10.23
N PRO A 201 -1.02 14.06 -10.27
CA PRO A 201 -1.80 15.18 -10.78
C PRO A 201 -1.59 16.49 -10.02
N ILE A 202 -1.37 16.42 -8.71
CA ILE A 202 -1.26 17.60 -7.83
C ILE A 202 0.18 17.98 -7.47
N LYS A 203 1.20 17.23 -7.93
CA LYS A 203 2.60 17.39 -7.49
C LYS A 203 3.19 18.77 -7.71
N ASN A 204 2.69 19.53 -8.68
CA ASN A 204 3.16 20.87 -9.01
C ASN A 204 2.24 21.97 -8.42
N ASN A 205 1.26 21.61 -7.60
CA ASN A 205 0.42 22.62 -6.94
C ASN A 205 1.25 23.44 -5.95
N PRO A 206 1.18 24.78 -5.99
CA PRO A 206 1.98 25.65 -5.11
C PRO A 206 1.68 25.47 -3.61
N ASN A 207 0.52 24.92 -3.27
CA ASN A 207 0.13 24.63 -1.90
C ASN A 207 0.63 23.26 -1.39
N LEU A 208 1.27 22.44 -2.24
CA LEU A 208 1.80 21.13 -1.86
C LEU A 208 3.34 21.14 -1.84
N THR A 209 3.92 20.83 -0.71
CA THR A 209 5.35 20.52 -0.59
C THR A 209 5.54 19.05 -0.27
N ILE A 210 6.36 18.35 -1.04
CA ILE A 210 6.67 16.93 -0.83
C ILE A 210 8.12 16.79 -0.40
N LEU A 211 8.36 16.24 0.79
CA LEU A 211 9.70 15.90 1.28
C LEU A 211 9.89 14.38 1.26
N THR A 212 10.72 13.89 0.36
CA THR A 212 11.19 12.51 0.32
C THR A 212 12.46 12.31 1.12
N LYS A 213 12.81 11.04 1.43
CA LYS A 213 13.98 10.69 2.25
C LYS A 213 13.99 11.47 3.57
N THR A 214 12.80 11.66 4.14
CA THR A 214 12.56 12.46 5.34
C THR A 214 11.79 11.63 6.35
N GLU A 215 12.41 11.34 7.47
CA GLU A 215 11.82 10.55 8.53
C GLU A 215 11.25 11.44 9.63
N VAL A 216 10.02 11.20 10.05
CA VAL A 216 9.45 11.82 11.25
C VAL A 216 9.91 11.02 12.46
N LEU A 217 10.70 11.67 13.32
CA LEU A 217 11.33 11.01 14.45
C LEU A 217 10.45 11.00 15.70
N LYS A 218 9.67 12.06 15.91
CA LYS A 218 8.85 12.25 17.11
C LYS A 218 7.80 13.34 16.85
N LEU A 219 6.65 13.18 17.50
CA LEU A 219 5.63 14.21 17.65
C LEU A 219 5.82 14.89 19.02
N ASN A 220 5.84 16.21 19.03
CA ASN A 220 5.87 17.00 20.27
C ASN A 220 4.47 17.50 20.55
N PHE A 221 4.10 17.49 21.82
CA PHE A 221 2.77 17.89 22.27
C PHE A 221 2.85 19.11 23.22
N ASN A 222 1.86 19.96 23.11
CA ASN A 222 1.52 20.94 24.14
C ASN A 222 0.10 20.59 24.63
N ASN A 223 0.00 20.13 25.86
CA ASN A 223 -1.17 19.45 26.36
C ASN A 223 -1.55 18.24 25.44
N SER A 224 -2.77 18.19 24.95
CA SER A 224 -3.26 17.11 24.06
C SER A 224 -3.14 17.42 22.56
N LYS A 225 -2.51 18.54 22.18
CA LYS A 225 -2.36 18.94 20.77
C LYS A 225 -0.93 18.78 20.30
N ILE A 226 -0.75 18.31 19.07
CA ILE A 226 0.58 18.29 18.43
C ILE A 226 1.02 19.74 18.23
N SER A 227 2.14 20.10 18.86
CA SER A 227 2.76 21.42 18.72
C SER A 227 3.80 21.47 17.60
N SER A 228 4.52 20.37 17.39
CA SER A 228 5.52 20.26 16.32
C SER A 228 5.87 18.81 16.02
N LEU A 229 6.53 18.61 14.89
CA LEU A 229 7.13 17.35 14.48
C LEU A 229 8.64 17.50 14.41
N LYS A 230 9.39 16.61 15.03
CA LYS A 230 10.82 16.46 14.83
C LYS A 230 11.09 15.56 13.64
N ILE A 231 11.73 16.08 12.60
CA ILE A 231 12.02 15.35 11.36
C ILE A 231 13.52 15.26 11.10
N LYS A 232 13.94 14.22 10.38
CA LYS A 232 15.31 14.09 9.85
C LYS A 232 15.26 14.19 8.33
N HIS A 233 15.82 15.27 7.80
CA HIS A 233 15.93 15.51 6.36
C HIS A 233 17.40 15.81 5.99
N LYS A 234 17.95 15.10 4.99
CA LYS A 234 19.34 15.29 4.52
C LYS A 234 20.35 15.31 5.68
N ASN A 235 20.24 14.37 6.61
CA ASN A 235 21.04 14.25 7.84
C ASN A 235 20.91 15.42 8.84
N LYS A 236 20.07 16.41 8.59
CA LYS A 236 19.76 17.47 9.55
C LYS A 236 18.47 17.15 10.30
N VAL A 237 18.47 17.44 11.58
CA VAL A 237 17.25 17.36 12.40
C VAL A 237 16.60 18.73 12.39
N LEU A 238 15.35 18.79 11.98
CA LEU A 238 14.55 20.00 11.83
C LEU A 238 13.25 19.87 12.62
N GLU A 239 12.62 20.98 12.90
CA GLU A 239 11.30 21.05 13.50
C GLU A 239 10.30 21.65 12.51
N VAL A 240 9.10 21.05 12.45
CA VAL A 240 7.98 21.52 11.64
C VAL A 240 6.80 21.78 12.57
N LYS A 241 6.18 22.95 12.46
CA LYS A 241 5.03 23.35 13.28
C LYS A 241 3.80 23.53 12.37
N PRO A 242 2.87 22.54 12.36
CA PRO A 242 1.62 22.67 11.61
C PRO A 242 0.72 23.70 12.31
N LYS A 243 0.01 24.53 11.55
CA LYS A 243 -0.92 25.52 12.11
C LYS A 243 -2.25 24.91 12.54
N ILE A 244 -2.74 23.94 11.76
CA ILE A 244 -4.06 23.31 11.97
C ILE A 244 -3.89 21.92 12.58
N GLY A 245 -3.03 21.06 11.99
CA GLY A 245 -2.90 19.70 12.49
C GLY A 245 -1.98 18.81 11.69
N THR A 246 -1.91 17.55 12.13
CA THR A 246 -1.09 16.49 11.54
C THR A 246 -1.94 15.26 11.25
N ILE A 247 -1.79 14.70 10.06
CA ILE A 247 -2.42 13.46 9.63
C ILE A 247 -1.36 12.36 9.59
N LEU A 248 -1.59 11.27 10.31
CA LEU A 248 -0.69 10.12 10.33
C LEU A 248 -1.17 9.05 9.36
N SER A 249 -0.41 8.80 8.31
CA SER A 249 -0.68 7.80 7.26
C SER A 249 0.53 6.91 6.97
N SER A 250 1.34 6.62 8.02
CA SER A 250 2.59 5.86 7.91
C SER A 250 2.41 4.33 7.94
N GLY A 251 1.17 3.86 7.80
CA GLY A 251 0.82 2.44 7.79
C GLY A 251 0.72 1.81 9.18
N SER A 252 0.31 0.54 9.20
CA SER A 252 -0.07 -0.20 10.41
C SER A 252 1.09 -0.48 11.38
N ILE A 253 2.34 -0.39 10.93
CA ILE A 253 3.54 -0.60 11.76
C ILE A 253 4.13 0.75 12.19
N MET A 254 4.37 1.66 11.25
CA MET A 254 5.09 2.90 11.58
C MET A 254 4.21 3.96 12.25
N THR A 255 2.90 3.98 12.02
CA THR A 255 2.00 4.90 12.74
C THR A 255 1.98 4.62 14.24
N PRO A 256 1.68 3.39 14.73
CA PRO A 256 1.75 3.11 16.15
C PRO A 256 3.17 3.24 16.71
N TYR A 257 4.20 2.88 15.96
CA TYR A 257 5.59 3.10 16.38
C TYR A 257 5.87 4.58 16.67
N LEU A 258 5.45 5.48 15.78
CA LEU A 258 5.62 6.92 15.96
C LEU A 258 4.83 7.44 17.18
N LEU A 259 3.61 6.96 17.38
CA LEU A 259 2.78 7.30 18.54
C LEU A 259 3.44 6.85 19.85
N LEU A 260 3.87 5.60 19.94
CA LEU A 260 4.59 5.05 21.11
C LEU A 260 5.84 5.86 21.42
N LYS A 261 6.67 6.12 20.41
CA LYS A 261 7.90 6.91 20.55
C LYS A 261 7.64 8.35 20.98
N SER A 262 6.43 8.83 20.75
CA SER A 262 5.99 10.19 21.12
C SER A 262 5.23 10.27 22.44
N GLY A 263 5.10 9.15 23.17
CA GLY A 263 4.48 9.12 24.48
C GLY A 263 2.98 8.79 24.48
N ILE A 264 2.45 8.29 23.37
CA ILE A 264 1.06 7.80 23.28
C ILE A 264 1.06 6.29 23.21
N GLY A 265 0.60 5.62 24.26
CA GLY A 265 0.61 4.16 24.38
C GLY A 265 0.32 3.70 25.79
N ASN A 266 0.55 2.40 26.07
CA ASN A 266 0.42 1.85 27.40
C ASN A 266 1.46 2.51 28.34
N SER A 267 1.01 3.17 29.40
CA SER A 267 1.87 3.92 30.31
C SER A 267 2.94 3.06 30.98
N THR A 268 2.58 1.84 31.39
CA THR A 268 3.54 0.89 32.01
C THR A 268 4.65 0.49 31.03
N GLU A 269 4.31 0.27 29.77
CA GLU A 269 5.30 -0.06 28.75
C GLU A 269 6.18 1.14 28.39
N LEU A 270 5.61 2.32 28.22
CA LEU A 270 6.34 3.56 27.92
C LEU A 270 7.36 3.89 29.03
N ASN A 271 6.96 3.73 30.29
CA ASN A 271 7.83 3.98 31.45
C ASN A 271 9.05 3.03 31.49
N LYS A 272 8.90 1.76 31.03
CA LYS A 272 10.03 0.82 30.90
C LYS A 272 11.12 1.32 29.95
N PHE A 273 10.76 2.14 28.98
CA PHE A 273 11.69 2.72 28.01
C PHE A 273 12.03 4.20 28.31
N ASN A 274 11.68 4.71 29.49
CA ASN A 274 11.88 6.10 29.90
C ASN A 274 11.24 7.09 28.89
N ILE A 275 10.10 6.74 28.30
CA ILE A 275 9.34 7.61 27.42
C ILE A 275 8.28 8.34 28.25
N PRO A 276 8.33 9.68 28.33
CA PRO A 276 7.32 10.47 29.05
C PRO A 276 5.92 10.19 28.47
N VAL A 277 4.97 9.86 29.35
CA VAL A 277 3.59 9.56 28.96
C VAL A 277 2.84 10.85 28.65
N VAL A 278 2.43 11.03 27.41
CA VAL A 278 1.55 12.11 26.95
C VAL A 278 0.08 11.69 27.08
N LEU A 279 -0.22 10.46 26.66
CA LEU A 279 -1.55 9.88 26.76
C LEU A 279 -1.45 8.38 26.97
N ASN A 280 -2.11 7.89 28.04
CA ASN A 280 -2.25 6.46 28.24
C ASN A 280 -3.30 5.89 27.27
N SER A 281 -2.83 5.19 26.25
CA SER A 281 -3.65 4.54 25.22
C SER A 281 -3.19 3.08 25.05
N PRO A 282 -3.71 2.15 25.84
CA PRO A 282 -3.14 0.80 25.98
C PRO A 282 -3.21 -0.05 24.70
N HIS A 283 -4.06 0.31 23.76
CA HIS A 283 -4.26 -0.45 22.52
C HIS A 283 -3.35 -0.01 21.36
N VAL A 284 -2.62 1.10 21.47
CA VAL A 284 -1.68 1.54 20.44
C VAL A 284 -0.56 0.51 20.28
N GLY A 285 -0.38 0.01 19.07
CA GLY A 285 0.60 -1.02 18.72
C GLY A 285 0.21 -2.44 19.12
N LYS A 286 -1.04 -2.67 19.54
CA LYS A 286 -1.59 -3.99 19.84
C LYS A 286 -2.47 -4.50 18.71
N TYR A 287 -2.79 -5.79 18.75
CA TYR A 287 -3.75 -6.46 17.84
C TYR A 287 -3.38 -6.30 16.35
N PHE A 288 -2.08 -6.31 16.05
CA PHE A 288 -1.63 -6.34 14.65
C PHE A 288 -2.13 -7.61 13.97
N GLN A 289 -2.80 -7.43 12.84
CA GLN A 289 -3.33 -8.52 12.01
C GLN A 289 -2.77 -8.38 10.59
N ASP A 290 -2.55 -9.51 9.93
CA ASP A 290 -2.20 -9.57 8.51
C ASP A 290 -2.87 -10.80 7.88
N HIS A 291 -3.00 -10.82 6.57
CA HIS A 291 -3.58 -11.94 5.85
C HIS A 291 -2.68 -13.18 5.97
N LEU A 292 -3.27 -14.32 6.29
CA LEU A 292 -2.60 -15.60 6.18
C LEU A 292 -2.58 -16.04 4.71
N GLY A 293 -1.40 -16.12 4.14
CA GLY A 293 -1.18 -16.67 2.80
C GLY A 293 -0.52 -18.05 2.90
N LEU A 294 -0.98 -18.99 2.10
CA LEU A 294 -0.36 -20.29 1.93
C LEU A 294 0.03 -20.46 0.47
N ASP A 295 1.32 -20.69 0.22
CA ASP A 295 1.84 -20.95 -1.11
C ASP A 295 1.99 -22.46 -1.30
N TYR A 296 1.24 -23.01 -2.25
CA TYR A 296 1.37 -24.41 -2.64
C TYR A 296 2.24 -24.51 -3.88
N LEU A 297 3.30 -25.31 -3.79
CA LEU A 297 4.21 -25.58 -4.87
C LEU A 297 3.97 -26.99 -5.42
N TYR A 298 3.61 -27.05 -6.69
CA TYR A 298 3.40 -28.32 -7.40
C TYR A 298 4.47 -28.52 -8.47
N LYS A 299 4.97 -29.74 -8.54
CA LYS A 299 5.81 -30.18 -9.68
C LYS A 299 4.89 -30.54 -10.83
N THR A 300 5.17 -30.03 -12.02
CA THR A 300 4.43 -30.35 -13.25
C THR A 300 5.38 -30.75 -14.36
N TYR A 301 4.90 -31.60 -15.27
CA TYR A 301 5.57 -31.97 -16.50
C TYR A 301 5.21 -31.03 -17.66
N PHE A 302 4.17 -30.22 -17.50
CA PHE A 302 3.78 -29.22 -18.48
C PHE A 302 4.70 -28.00 -18.46
N PRO A 303 4.89 -27.32 -19.60
CA PRO A 303 5.57 -26.04 -19.64
C PRO A 303 4.96 -25.05 -18.66
N THR A 304 5.79 -24.27 -17.99
CA THR A 304 5.36 -23.20 -17.06
C THR A 304 6.16 -21.95 -17.32
N LEU A 305 5.66 -20.79 -16.85
CA LEU A 305 6.39 -19.54 -16.88
C LEU A 305 7.78 -19.62 -16.21
N ASN A 306 7.93 -20.49 -15.21
CA ASN A 306 9.22 -20.70 -14.55
C ASN A 306 10.29 -21.29 -15.52
N LYS A 307 9.87 -22.14 -16.47
CA LYS A 307 10.77 -22.64 -17.51
C LYS A 307 11.25 -21.53 -18.42
N ASP A 308 10.34 -20.68 -18.87
CA ASP A 308 10.66 -19.57 -19.77
C ASP A 308 11.48 -18.49 -19.05
N LEU A 309 11.05 -18.03 -17.87
CA LEU A 309 11.73 -17.00 -17.08
C LEU A 309 13.02 -17.53 -16.40
N GLY A 310 13.18 -18.84 -16.30
CA GLY A 310 14.39 -19.48 -15.73
C GLY A 310 15.61 -19.35 -16.64
N THR A 311 15.44 -19.16 -17.94
CA THR A 311 16.53 -19.01 -18.91
C THR A 311 16.79 -17.55 -19.27
N TRP A 312 18.04 -17.24 -19.65
CA TRP A 312 18.35 -15.86 -20.08
C TRP A 312 17.62 -15.49 -21.38
N SER A 313 17.58 -16.39 -22.34
CA SER A 313 16.84 -16.21 -23.61
C SER A 313 15.33 -16.02 -23.38
N GLY A 314 14.73 -16.78 -22.47
CA GLY A 314 13.33 -16.63 -22.12
C GLY A 314 13.01 -15.29 -21.45
N ARG A 315 13.90 -14.79 -20.58
CA ARG A 315 13.77 -13.44 -20.00
C ARG A 315 13.82 -12.34 -21.05
N VAL A 316 14.75 -12.43 -21.99
CA VAL A 316 14.86 -11.48 -23.12
C VAL A 316 13.60 -11.53 -23.97
N LYS A 317 13.14 -12.73 -24.34
CA LYS A 317 11.90 -12.91 -25.11
C LYS A 317 10.71 -12.30 -24.39
N SER A 318 10.53 -12.59 -23.10
CA SER A 318 9.45 -12.02 -22.29
C SER A 318 9.52 -10.51 -22.18
N PHE A 319 10.73 -9.95 -22.06
CA PHE A 319 10.91 -8.50 -22.06
C PHE A 319 10.54 -7.87 -23.41
N LEU A 320 10.93 -8.46 -24.52
CA LEU A 320 10.58 -7.98 -25.87
C LEU A 320 9.06 -8.08 -26.11
N GLN A 321 8.43 -9.18 -25.72
CA GLN A 321 6.98 -9.33 -25.79
C GLN A 321 6.26 -8.27 -24.95
N TYR A 322 6.72 -8.03 -23.73
CA TYR A 322 6.18 -6.97 -22.88
C TYR A 322 6.35 -5.58 -23.52
N ALA A 323 7.50 -5.28 -24.09
CA ALA A 323 7.78 -3.99 -24.73
C ALA A 323 6.91 -3.76 -25.98
N TYR A 324 6.57 -4.83 -26.70
CA TYR A 324 5.76 -4.77 -27.93
C TYR A 324 4.24 -4.70 -27.63
N ASN A 325 3.75 -5.46 -26.65
CA ASN A 325 2.30 -5.66 -26.39
C ASN A 325 1.73 -4.71 -25.34
N ARG A 326 2.50 -3.81 -24.76
CA ARG A 326 2.04 -2.87 -23.74
C ARG A 326 1.27 -1.68 -24.30
#